data_7f1999d0ccc6be7ca388b7dedbfebfac
#
_entry.id   7f1999d0ccc6be7ca388b7dedbfebfac
#
_cell.length_a   1.000
_cell.length_b   1.000
_cell.length_c   1.000
_cell.angle_alpha   90.00
_cell.angle_beta   90.00
_cell.angle_gamma   90.00
#
_symmetry.space_group_name_H-M   'P 1'
#
loop_
_entity.id
_entity.type
_entity.pdbx_description
1 polymer ?
#
loop_
_entity_poly.entity_id
_entity_poly.type
_entity_poly.pdbx_seq_one_letter_code
_entity_poly.pdbx_strand_id
1 'polypeptide(L)'
;MLKKQMVLLISLLLLAFSSTAAAANWQWVASDENVGVFFDTESLRFGKIDKLGIDKNIVYVWWYMALDDAFSQKQPYNGEIVKKIVRYDKLNLNEQTITGLEVILRDTDGFILGQKNNTGTEHIAPDSRAALMYSAVKEYARIHAEEITERSIK
;
A
#
# COMPACT_ATOMS: atom_id res chain seq x y z
N MET A 1 20.89 -35.45 -28.19
CA MET A 1 20.16 -34.26 -28.68
C MET A 1 18.90 -33.96 -27.87
N LEU A 2 18.05 -34.92 -27.61
CA LEU A 2 16.77 -34.71 -26.88
C LEU A 2 16.88 -34.05 -25.50
N LYS A 3 17.89 -34.44 -24.66
CA LYS A 3 18.11 -33.88 -23.33
C LYS A 3 18.51 -32.41 -23.35
N LYS A 4 19.30 -31.94 -24.31
CA LYS A 4 19.70 -30.53 -24.44
C LYS A 4 18.54 -29.65 -24.89
N GLN A 5 17.70 -30.16 -25.79
CA GLN A 5 16.48 -29.44 -26.25
C GLN A 5 15.44 -29.34 -25.15
N MET A 6 15.27 -30.38 -24.32
CA MET A 6 14.36 -30.36 -23.17
C MET A 6 14.79 -29.38 -22.09
N VAL A 7 16.09 -29.27 -21.79
CA VAL A 7 16.64 -28.28 -20.84
C VAL A 7 16.43 -26.85 -21.35
N LEU A 8 16.63 -26.65 -22.67
CA LEU A 8 16.40 -25.33 -23.29
C LEU A 8 14.92 -24.91 -23.23
N LEU A 9 14.01 -25.87 -23.45
CA LEU A 9 12.56 -25.65 -23.41
C LEU A 9 12.09 -25.30 -21.98
N ILE A 10 12.62 -26.02 -20.99
CA ILE A 10 12.31 -25.75 -19.56
C ILE A 10 12.86 -24.39 -19.12
N SER A 11 14.07 -24.00 -19.56
CA SER A 11 14.64 -22.69 -19.27
C SER A 11 13.83 -21.56 -19.93
N LEU A 12 13.33 -21.77 -21.14
CA LEU A 12 12.48 -20.79 -21.83
C LEU A 12 11.10 -20.65 -21.16
N LEU A 13 10.55 -21.76 -20.66
CA LEU A 13 9.28 -21.78 -19.93
C LEU A 13 9.40 -21.04 -18.58
N LEU A 14 10.51 -21.21 -17.86
CA LEU A 14 10.77 -20.52 -16.60
C LEU A 14 10.92 -19.00 -16.78
N LEU A 15 11.46 -18.55 -17.91
CA LEU A 15 11.56 -17.12 -18.26
C LEU A 15 10.20 -16.51 -18.64
N ALA A 16 9.27 -17.31 -19.16
CA ALA A 16 7.92 -16.83 -19.53
C ALA A 16 6.99 -16.61 -18.32
N PHE A 17 7.32 -17.20 -17.17
CA PHE A 17 6.57 -17.03 -15.91
C PHE A 17 7.20 -16.02 -14.95
N SER A 18 8.18 -15.23 -15.37
CA SER A 18 8.56 -14.05 -14.63
C SER A 18 7.39 -13.05 -14.70
N SER A 19 6.36 -13.27 -13.86
CA SER A 19 5.44 -12.21 -13.51
C SER A 19 6.30 -11.05 -13.01
N THR A 20 6.31 -9.95 -13.72
CA THR A 20 6.86 -8.71 -13.24
C THR A 20 6.03 -8.34 -12.00
N ALA A 21 6.48 -8.76 -10.84
CA ALA A 21 6.01 -8.16 -9.61
C ALA A 21 6.33 -6.68 -9.77
N ALA A 22 5.30 -5.86 -9.98
CA ALA A 22 5.48 -4.42 -10.06
C ALA A 22 6.17 -4.01 -8.74
N ALA A 23 7.40 -3.54 -8.86
CA ALA A 23 8.13 -3.07 -7.71
C ALA A 23 7.35 -1.89 -7.11
N ALA A 24 7.11 -1.92 -5.81
CA ALA A 24 6.44 -0.83 -5.12
C ALA A 24 7.18 0.49 -5.38
N ASN A 25 6.45 1.52 -5.78
CA ASN A 25 6.99 2.86 -6.03
C ASN A 25 6.53 3.79 -4.91
N TRP A 26 7.33 3.84 -3.84
CA TRP A 26 7.01 4.59 -2.64
C TRP A 26 7.24 6.08 -2.82
N GLN A 27 6.16 6.86 -2.76
CA GLN A 27 6.20 8.31 -2.75
C GLN A 27 6.15 8.83 -1.32
N TRP A 28 7.10 9.70 -0.97
CA TRP A 28 7.09 10.44 0.30
C TRP A 28 5.93 11.44 0.33
N VAL A 29 5.26 11.51 1.47
CA VAL A 29 4.14 12.44 1.73
C VAL A 29 4.57 13.55 2.65
N ALA A 30 5.02 13.17 3.84
CA ALA A 30 5.41 14.09 4.90
C ALA A 30 6.28 13.37 5.93
N SER A 31 7.00 14.14 6.73
CA SER A 31 7.65 13.64 7.94
C SER A 31 7.60 14.69 9.04
N ASP A 32 7.45 14.23 10.26
CA ASP A 32 7.75 14.98 11.48
C ASP A 32 9.04 14.44 12.11
N GLU A 33 9.36 14.86 13.33
CA GLU A 33 10.59 14.43 14.05
C GLU A 33 10.63 12.92 14.30
N ASN A 34 9.49 12.23 14.28
CA ASN A 34 9.37 10.85 14.72
C ASN A 34 8.87 9.89 13.66
N VAL A 35 8.14 10.37 12.63
CA VAL A 35 7.43 9.52 11.68
C VAL A 35 7.52 10.06 10.28
N GLY A 36 7.96 9.23 9.32
CA GLY A 36 7.83 9.48 7.89
C GLY A 36 6.62 8.74 7.33
N VAL A 37 5.87 9.38 6.43
CA VAL A 37 4.66 8.83 5.77
C VAL A 37 4.91 8.69 4.27
N PHE A 38 4.59 7.51 3.73
CA PHE A 38 4.78 7.15 2.33
C PHE A 38 3.58 6.38 1.80
N PHE A 39 3.26 6.52 0.50
CA PHE A 39 2.29 5.65 -0.17
C PHE A 39 2.87 5.05 -1.46
N ASP A 40 2.37 3.90 -1.85
CA ASP A 40 2.82 3.19 -3.06
C ASP A 40 1.94 3.60 -4.25
N THR A 41 2.52 4.36 -5.18
CA THR A 41 1.82 4.86 -6.37
C THR A 41 1.35 3.74 -7.29
N GLU A 42 2.07 2.61 -7.35
CA GLU A 42 1.72 1.46 -8.18
C GLU A 42 0.57 0.62 -7.59
N SER A 43 0.30 0.77 -6.31
CA SER A 43 -0.78 0.06 -5.63
C SER A 43 -2.15 0.70 -5.83
N LEU A 44 -2.22 1.99 -6.23
CA LEU A 44 -3.49 2.68 -6.33
C LEU A 44 -4.44 2.00 -7.31
N ARG A 45 -5.66 1.78 -6.84
CA ARG A 45 -6.79 1.26 -7.64
C ARG A 45 -8.05 2.03 -7.26
N PHE A 46 -8.89 2.33 -8.25
CA PHE A 46 -10.24 2.82 -7.99
C PHE A 46 -11.19 1.69 -7.62
N GLY A 47 -12.28 2.03 -6.94
CA GLY A 47 -13.35 1.10 -6.65
C GLY A 47 -14.06 0.62 -7.93
N LYS A 48 -14.72 -0.54 -7.84
CA LYS A 48 -15.56 -1.08 -8.91
C LYS A 48 -17.02 -1.00 -8.49
N ILE A 49 -17.87 -0.59 -9.42
CA ILE A 49 -19.32 -0.60 -9.27
C ILE A 49 -19.89 -1.69 -10.18
N ASP A 50 -19.69 -2.96 -9.81
CA ASP A 50 -20.16 -4.13 -10.56
C ASP A 50 -20.08 -3.94 -12.10
N LYS A 51 -21.27 -3.94 -12.78
CA LYS A 51 -21.37 -3.71 -14.22
C LYS A 51 -21.36 -2.22 -14.60
N LEU A 52 -21.35 -1.31 -13.63
CA LEU A 52 -21.45 0.13 -13.86
C LEU A 52 -20.09 0.82 -14.07
N GLY A 53 -18.98 0.08 -13.89
CA GLY A 53 -17.64 0.57 -14.16
C GLY A 53 -16.83 0.94 -12.92
N ILE A 54 -16.09 2.05 -12.99
CA ILE A 54 -15.13 2.48 -11.98
C ILE A 54 -15.70 3.60 -11.11
N ASP A 55 -15.60 3.45 -9.78
CA ASP A 55 -15.89 4.51 -8.82
C ASP A 55 -14.61 5.23 -8.43
N LYS A 56 -14.38 6.40 -9.01
CA LYS A 56 -13.22 7.25 -8.73
C LYS A 56 -13.23 7.90 -7.35
N ASN A 57 -14.36 7.82 -6.62
CA ASN A 57 -14.44 8.32 -5.24
C ASN A 57 -13.93 7.30 -4.22
N ILE A 58 -13.74 6.06 -4.65
CA ILE A 58 -13.15 5.01 -3.83
C ILE A 58 -11.74 4.72 -4.33
N VAL A 59 -10.75 4.82 -3.44
CA VAL A 59 -9.34 4.55 -3.73
C VAL A 59 -8.81 3.51 -2.77
N TYR A 60 -8.21 2.45 -3.30
CA TYR A 60 -7.44 1.47 -2.54
C TYR A 60 -5.97 1.80 -2.65
N VAL A 61 -5.23 1.77 -1.54
CA VAL A 61 -3.81 2.15 -1.50
C VAL A 61 -3.05 1.42 -0.41
N TRP A 62 -1.83 0.98 -0.73
CA TRP A 62 -0.83 0.61 0.26
C TRP A 62 -0.05 1.86 0.67
N TRP A 63 0.13 2.03 1.97
CA TRP A 63 0.94 3.10 2.54
C TRP A 63 1.63 2.64 3.81
N TYR A 64 2.64 3.37 4.28
CA TYR A 64 3.28 3.03 5.53
C TYR A 64 3.77 4.26 6.29
N MET A 65 3.97 4.05 7.58
CA MET A 65 4.67 4.94 8.48
C MET A 65 6.01 4.31 8.86
N ALA A 66 7.11 5.03 8.65
CA ALA A 66 8.43 4.70 9.17
C ALA A 66 8.60 5.41 10.52
N LEU A 67 8.91 4.65 11.58
CA LEU A 67 9.03 5.16 12.94
C LEU A 67 10.50 5.33 13.31
N ASP A 68 10.86 6.46 13.92
CA ASP A 68 12.18 6.64 14.50
C ASP A 68 12.39 5.79 15.76
N ASP A 69 13.61 5.79 16.30
CA ASP A 69 13.96 5.00 17.48
C ASP A 69 13.22 5.48 18.74
N ALA A 70 13.12 6.79 18.92
CA ALA A 70 12.52 7.35 20.10
C ALA A 70 11.01 7.07 20.20
N PHE A 71 10.30 7.14 19.06
CA PHE A 71 8.87 6.83 19.00
C PHE A 71 8.62 5.32 19.10
N SER A 72 9.42 4.51 18.44
CA SER A 72 9.33 3.04 18.43
C SER A 72 9.49 2.44 19.82
N GLN A 73 10.43 2.95 20.61
CA GLN A 73 10.68 2.47 21.98
C GLN A 73 9.53 2.77 22.95
N LYS A 74 8.72 3.79 22.66
CA LYS A 74 7.57 4.17 23.53
C LYS A 74 6.36 3.26 23.32
N GLN A 75 6.29 2.54 22.20
CA GLN A 75 5.13 1.72 21.84
C GLN A 75 5.56 0.34 21.32
N PRO A 76 6.19 -0.50 22.16
CA PRO A 76 6.57 -1.85 21.75
C PRO A 76 5.32 -2.72 21.52
N TYR A 77 5.41 -3.61 20.55
CA TYR A 77 4.40 -4.65 20.31
C TYR A 77 4.93 -5.99 20.83
N ASN A 78 4.28 -6.55 21.85
CA ASN A 78 4.73 -7.79 22.51
C ASN A 78 6.20 -7.79 22.96
N GLY A 79 6.72 -6.61 23.35
CA GLY A 79 8.12 -6.45 23.74
C GLY A 79 9.10 -6.17 22.59
N GLU A 80 8.63 -6.25 21.35
CA GLU A 80 9.43 -6.00 20.15
C GLU A 80 9.28 -4.55 19.65
N ILE A 81 10.33 -4.00 19.06
CA ILE A 81 10.35 -2.63 18.56
C ILE A 81 9.74 -2.58 17.15
N VAL A 82 8.60 -1.90 17.02
CA VAL A 82 7.97 -1.64 15.72
C VAL A 82 8.67 -0.49 15.01
N LYS A 83 9.20 -0.75 13.82
CA LYS A 83 9.89 0.26 12.98
C LYS A 83 9.06 0.72 11.80
N LYS A 84 8.15 -0.12 11.35
CA LYS A 84 7.32 0.17 10.18
C LYS A 84 5.90 -0.34 10.41
N ILE A 85 4.92 0.54 10.17
CA ILE A 85 3.51 0.19 10.15
C ILE A 85 3.04 0.30 8.71
N VAL A 86 2.77 -0.84 8.07
CA VAL A 86 2.28 -0.92 6.69
C VAL A 86 0.78 -1.13 6.73
N ARG A 87 0.05 -0.37 5.90
CA ARG A 87 -1.41 -0.44 5.83
C ARG A 87 -1.88 -0.59 4.40
N TYR A 88 -2.93 -1.39 4.23
CA TYR A 88 -3.75 -1.39 3.03
C TYR A 88 -5.12 -0.85 3.38
N ASP A 89 -5.47 0.27 2.80
CA ASP A 89 -6.69 0.98 3.17
C ASP A 89 -7.55 1.29 1.94
N LYS A 90 -8.87 1.38 2.19
CA LYS A 90 -9.87 1.92 1.28
C LYS A 90 -10.22 3.32 1.74
N LEU A 91 -10.01 4.30 0.87
CA LEU A 91 -10.39 5.70 1.08
C LEU A 91 -11.71 5.99 0.37
N ASN A 92 -12.65 6.64 1.04
CA ASN A 92 -13.82 7.26 0.41
C ASN A 92 -13.55 8.76 0.31
N LEU A 93 -13.34 9.26 -0.92
CA LEU A 93 -12.94 10.65 -1.16
C LEU A 93 -14.10 11.64 -0.95
N ASN A 94 -15.35 11.20 -1.05
CA ASN A 94 -16.53 12.03 -0.79
C ASN A 94 -16.82 12.16 0.70
N GLU A 95 -16.74 11.05 1.44
CA GLU A 95 -17.08 11.00 2.86
C GLU A 95 -15.91 11.32 3.78
N GLN A 96 -14.69 11.42 3.22
CA GLN A 96 -13.44 11.62 3.97
C GLN A 96 -13.27 10.54 5.05
N THR A 97 -13.51 9.28 4.66
CA THR A 97 -13.35 8.12 5.53
C THR A 97 -12.23 7.22 5.06
N ILE A 98 -11.64 6.49 6.01
CA ILE A 98 -10.64 5.46 5.79
C ILE A 98 -11.15 4.16 6.39
N THR A 99 -11.11 3.09 5.59
CA THR A 99 -11.43 1.73 6.04
C THR A 99 -10.14 0.91 6.02
N GLY A 100 -9.71 0.46 7.19
CA GLY A 100 -8.52 -0.38 7.31
C GLY A 100 -8.82 -1.81 6.86
N LEU A 101 -8.21 -2.23 5.76
CA LEU A 101 -8.34 -3.57 5.22
C LEU A 101 -7.27 -4.49 5.80
N GLU A 102 -6.03 -3.98 5.93
CA GLU A 102 -4.90 -4.72 6.48
C GLU A 102 -3.91 -3.79 7.17
N VAL A 103 -3.36 -4.23 8.30
CA VAL A 103 -2.28 -3.56 9.03
C VAL A 103 -1.20 -4.58 9.34
N ILE A 104 0.05 -4.27 9.00
CA ILE A 104 1.21 -5.13 9.24
C ILE A 104 2.24 -4.34 10.03
N LEU A 105 2.67 -4.87 11.16
CA LEU A 105 3.75 -4.32 11.98
C LEU A 105 5.05 -5.03 11.64
N ARG A 106 6.12 -4.25 11.40
CA ARG A 106 7.45 -4.80 11.08
C ARG A 106 8.52 -4.22 12.00
N ASP A 107 9.52 -5.03 12.29
CA ASP A 107 10.73 -4.62 13.00
C ASP A 107 11.75 -3.91 12.09
N THR A 108 12.96 -3.68 12.62
CA THR A 108 14.09 -3.07 11.92
C THR A 108 14.55 -3.89 10.71
N ASP A 109 14.52 -5.21 10.80
CA ASP A 109 14.98 -6.13 9.75
C ASP A 109 13.87 -6.46 8.73
N GLY A 110 12.66 -5.93 8.97
CA GLY A 110 11.49 -6.11 8.10
C GLY A 110 10.67 -7.36 8.42
N PHE A 111 10.97 -8.09 9.51
CA PHE A 111 10.15 -9.23 9.95
C PHE A 111 8.78 -8.76 10.42
N ILE A 112 7.77 -9.57 10.17
CA ILE A 112 6.39 -9.28 10.60
C ILE A 112 6.26 -9.62 12.09
N LEU A 113 5.98 -8.60 12.91
CA LEU A 113 5.69 -8.74 14.33
C LEU A 113 4.21 -9.00 14.60
N GLY A 114 3.35 -8.47 13.76
CA GLY A 114 1.91 -8.62 13.89
C GLY A 114 1.18 -8.21 12.62
N GLN A 115 -0.04 -8.75 12.46
CA GLN A 115 -0.91 -8.47 11.33
C GLN A 115 -2.36 -8.49 11.79
N LYS A 116 -3.17 -7.55 11.29
CA LYS A 116 -4.60 -7.47 11.57
C LYS A 116 -5.35 -7.05 10.31
N ASN A 117 -6.45 -7.73 10.03
CA ASN A 117 -7.36 -7.42 8.92
C ASN A 117 -8.64 -6.76 9.43
N ASN A 118 -9.28 -5.95 8.59
CA ASN A 118 -10.57 -5.33 8.83
C ASN A 118 -10.62 -4.53 10.14
N THR A 119 -9.83 -3.47 10.22
CA THR A 119 -9.75 -2.63 11.42
C THR A 119 -10.91 -1.64 11.57
N GLY A 120 -11.87 -1.66 10.64
CA GLY A 120 -13.06 -0.82 10.66
C GLY A 120 -12.94 0.45 9.80
N THR A 121 -14.02 1.23 9.79
CA THR A 121 -14.10 2.50 9.07
C THR A 121 -14.16 3.64 10.06
N GLU A 122 -13.37 4.68 9.81
CA GLU A 122 -13.32 5.88 10.65
C GLU A 122 -13.27 7.14 9.78
N HIS A 123 -13.73 8.27 10.32
CA HIS A 123 -13.52 9.58 9.71
C HIS A 123 -12.06 10.00 9.89
N ILE A 124 -11.51 10.61 8.86
CA ILE A 124 -10.12 11.09 8.87
C ILE A 124 -10.08 12.37 9.71
N ALA A 125 -9.41 12.29 10.86
CA ALA A 125 -9.24 13.44 11.74
C ALA A 125 -8.38 14.53 11.06
N PRO A 126 -8.77 15.81 11.10
CA PRO A 126 -7.93 16.90 10.64
C PRO A 126 -6.55 16.86 11.31
N ASP A 127 -5.54 17.36 10.60
CA ASP A 127 -4.14 17.47 11.08
C ASP A 127 -3.49 16.13 11.51
N SER A 128 -4.13 14.99 11.17
CA SER A 128 -3.55 13.67 11.40
C SER A 128 -2.62 13.25 10.25
N ARG A 129 -1.75 12.27 10.51
CA ARG A 129 -0.92 11.65 9.46
C ARG A 129 -1.77 10.99 8.38
N ALA A 130 -2.93 10.44 8.76
CA ALA A 130 -3.91 9.91 7.82
C ALA A 130 -4.50 11.01 6.92
N ALA A 131 -4.71 12.24 7.43
CA ALA A 131 -5.17 13.38 6.63
C ALA A 131 -4.11 13.83 5.61
N LEU A 132 -2.84 13.82 5.98
CA LEU A 132 -1.73 14.14 5.06
C LEU A 132 -1.65 13.08 3.94
N MET A 133 -1.68 11.81 4.29
CA MET A 133 -1.69 10.70 3.32
C MET A 133 -2.92 10.77 2.40
N TYR A 134 -4.12 10.96 2.96
CA TYR A 134 -5.35 11.11 2.21
C TYR A 134 -5.27 12.24 1.17
N SER A 135 -4.78 13.42 1.58
CA SER A 135 -4.66 14.57 0.69
C SER A 135 -3.68 14.32 -0.45
N ALA A 136 -2.54 13.69 -0.16
CA ALA A 136 -1.55 13.32 -1.16
C ALA A 136 -2.09 12.27 -2.16
N VAL A 137 -2.76 11.22 -1.66
CA VAL A 137 -3.38 10.18 -2.50
C VAL A 137 -4.50 10.76 -3.36
N LYS A 138 -5.36 11.62 -2.80
CA LYS A 138 -6.44 12.28 -3.54
C LYS A 138 -5.91 13.12 -4.71
N GLU A 139 -4.86 13.90 -4.47
CA GLU A 139 -4.25 14.73 -5.51
C GLU A 139 -3.53 13.87 -6.55
N TYR A 140 -2.79 12.84 -6.14
CA TYR A 140 -2.17 11.91 -7.06
C TYR A 140 -3.20 11.19 -7.93
N ALA A 141 -4.29 10.71 -7.33
CA ALA A 141 -5.36 10.02 -8.04
C ALA A 141 -6.07 10.94 -9.04
N ARG A 142 -6.20 12.23 -8.74
CA ARG A 142 -6.76 13.24 -9.64
C ARG A 142 -5.86 13.45 -10.88
N ILE A 143 -4.54 13.56 -10.67
CA ILE A 143 -3.57 13.82 -11.75
C ILE A 143 -3.39 12.58 -12.64
N HIS A 144 -3.35 11.37 -12.05
CA HIS A 144 -3.08 10.10 -12.72
C HIS A 144 -4.36 9.25 -12.94
N ALA A 145 -5.53 9.90 -13.05
CA ALA A 145 -6.82 9.20 -13.08
C ALA A 145 -6.96 8.18 -14.21
N GLU A 146 -6.39 8.45 -15.39
CA GLU A 146 -6.44 7.54 -16.55
C GLU A 146 -5.63 6.28 -16.27
N GLU A 147 -4.38 6.43 -15.84
CA GLU A 147 -3.47 5.34 -15.52
C GLU A 147 -4.02 4.44 -14.40
N ILE A 148 -4.57 5.04 -13.32
CA ILE A 148 -5.17 4.30 -12.23
C ILE A 148 -6.45 3.57 -12.72
N THR A 149 -7.24 4.18 -13.59
CA THR A 149 -8.41 3.54 -14.20
C THR A 149 -8.01 2.28 -14.97
N GLU A 150 -6.99 2.36 -15.83
CA GLU A 150 -6.49 1.21 -16.58
C GLU A 150 -6.01 0.08 -15.68
N ARG A 151 -5.31 0.41 -14.60
CA ARG A 151 -4.88 -0.55 -13.58
C ARG A 151 -6.04 -1.17 -12.79
N SER A 152 -7.15 -0.45 -12.65
CA SER A 152 -8.33 -0.90 -11.89
C SER A 152 -9.23 -1.84 -12.68
N ILE A 153 -9.15 -1.83 -14.01
CA ILE A 153 -9.95 -2.69 -14.90
C ILE A 153 -9.35 -4.09 -15.02
N LYS A 154 -8.04 -4.20 -14.96
CA LYS A 154 -7.30 -5.46 -15.01
C LYS A 154 -7.49 -6.28 -13.74
#